data_669b33c41e177ae864ea10f4479a2994
#
_entry.id   669b33c41e177ae864ea10f4479a2994
#
_cell.length_a   1.000
_cell.length_b   1.000
_cell.length_c   1.000
_cell.angle_alpha   90.00
_cell.angle_beta   90.00
_cell.angle_gamma   90.00
#
_symmetry.space_group_name_H-M   'P 1'
#
loop_
_entity.id
_entity.type
_entity.pdbx_description
1 polymer ?
#
loop_
_entity_poly.entity_id
_entity_poly.type
_entity_poly.pdbx_seq_one_letter_code
_entity_poly.pdbx_strand_id
1 'polypeptide(L)'
;MKKILTLFVAVLVATITVSAKDYKHSIGLVGGLGIGAQYKTMVTDHFTIITEVGYFVCPKDTKTWYYRGVPIANGVFAYQTKTLAEGEGIKLSVYAGTQVKLGYVFEGHAGKGLVGAGGVVGFEGNIIHSPIAFSLDFRPGYAMTFYKVGSGMDTYHMFDYSINLGIRYTL
;
A
#
# COMPACT_ATOMS: atom_id res chain seq x y z
N MET A 1 -27.88 5.76 -0.59
CA MET A 1 -26.60 6.49 -0.45
C MET A 1 -26.51 7.31 0.84
N LYS A 2 -27.49 8.17 1.21
CA LYS A 2 -27.43 8.97 2.46
C LYS A 2 -27.24 8.13 3.74
N LYS A 3 -27.91 6.99 3.88
CA LYS A 3 -27.77 6.10 5.07
C LYS A 3 -26.39 5.48 5.24
N ILE A 4 -25.71 5.15 4.13
CA ILE A 4 -24.33 4.60 4.16
C ILE A 4 -23.35 5.69 4.58
N LEU A 5 -23.52 6.91 4.06
CA LEU A 5 -22.70 8.07 4.44
C LEU A 5 -22.88 8.41 5.93
N THR A 6 -24.13 8.38 6.43
CA THR A 6 -24.41 8.62 7.85
C THR A 6 -23.79 7.54 8.75
N LEU A 7 -23.85 6.27 8.34
CA LEU A 7 -23.20 5.17 9.07
C LEU A 7 -21.68 5.35 9.09
N PHE A 8 -21.08 5.74 7.96
CA PHE A 8 -19.65 5.98 7.85
C PHE A 8 -19.20 7.15 8.75
N VAL A 9 -19.97 8.26 8.76
CA VAL A 9 -19.73 9.41 9.64
C VAL A 9 -19.94 9.06 11.10
N ALA A 10 -20.96 8.26 11.44
CA ALA A 10 -21.22 7.82 12.82
C ALA A 10 -20.12 6.90 13.35
N VAL A 11 -19.60 5.98 12.52
CA VAL A 11 -18.45 5.14 12.86
C VAL A 11 -17.19 6.01 13.03
N LEU A 12 -17.00 7.01 12.19
CA LEU A 12 -15.86 7.95 12.29
C LEU A 12 -15.94 8.80 13.58
N VAL A 13 -17.14 9.25 13.96
CA VAL A 13 -17.35 10.07 15.18
C VAL A 13 -17.28 9.24 16.47
N ALA A 14 -17.76 8.00 16.46
CA ALA A 14 -17.74 7.12 17.64
C ALA A 14 -16.31 6.71 18.04
N THR A 15 -15.33 6.89 17.16
CA THR A 15 -13.94 6.46 17.39
C THR A 15 -12.99 7.60 17.78
N ILE A 16 -13.47 8.84 17.93
CA ILE A 16 -12.67 10.02 18.30
C ILE A 16 -12.12 9.94 19.75
N THR A 17 -12.54 8.97 20.55
CA THR A 17 -12.09 8.83 21.94
C THR A 17 -10.92 7.87 22.15
N VAL A 18 -10.34 7.32 21.08
CA VAL A 18 -9.16 6.45 21.22
C VAL A 18 -7.91 7.31 21.29
N SER A 19 -7.36 7.41 22.48
CA SER A 19 -6.04 7.98 22.73
C SER A 19 -5.01 7.34 21.80
N ALA A 20 -4.11 8.13 21.22
CA ALA A 20 -2.99 7.69 20.39
C ALA A 20 -1.99 6.86 21.20
N LYS A 21 -2.41 5.69 21.64
CA LYS A 21 -1.57 4.63 22.15
C LYS A 21 -0.98 3.89 20.93
N ASP A 22 0.21 3.31 21.08
CA ASP A 22 0.83 2.48 20.07
C ASP A 22 -0.20 1.49 19.48
N TYR A 23 -0.71 1.81 18.30
CA TYR A 23 -1.76 1.04 17.64
C TYR A 23 -1.19 -0.28 17.11
N LYS A 24 -1.96 -1.35 17.24
CA LYS A 24 -1.59 -2.65 16.66
C LYS A 24 -2.08 -2.82 15.24
N HIS A 25 -3.18 -2.19 14.91
CA HIS A 25 -3.86 -2.34 13.62
C HIS A 25 -4.24 -0.98 13.06
N SER A 26 -4.22 -0.86 11.74
CA SER A 26 -4.76 0.31 11.06
C SER A 26 -5.33 -0.07 9.69
N ILE A 27 -6.34 0.67 9.26
CA ILE A 27 -6.97 0.51 7.95
C ILE A 27 -7.04 1.87 7.25
N GLY A 28 -6.86 1.90 5.96
CA GLY A 28 -6.90 3.16 5.23
C GLY A 28 -6.78 3.03 3.74
N LEU A 29 -6.37 4.12 3.14
CA LEU A 29 -6.17 4.23 1.71
C LEU A 29 -4.69 4.51 1.41
N VAL A 30 -4.26 4.00 0.28
CA VAL A 30 -2.95 4.29 -0.30
C VAL A 30 -3.12 4.85 -1.70
N GLY A 31 -2.39 5.90 -2.01
CA GLY A 31 -2.33 6.53 -3.31
C GLY A 31 -0.89 6.71 -3.77
N GLY A 32 -0.69 6.83 -5.09
CA GLY A 32 0.62 6.98 -5.72
C GLY A 32 0.47 6.75 -7.21
N LEU A 33 1.14 5.74 -7.76
CA LEU A 33 0.86 5.27 -9.13
C LEU A 33 -0.47 4.49 -9.25
N GLY A 34 -1.39 4.66 -8.31
CA GLY A 34 -2.69 4.02 -8.25
C GLY A 34 -3.42 4.40 -6.98
N ILE A 35 -4.52 3.71 -6.72
CA ILE A 35 -5.29 3.86 -5.49
C ILE A 35 -5.69 2.49 -4.96
N GLY A 36 -5.60 2.30 -3.66
CA GLY A 36 -5.96 1.04 -3.01
C GLY A 36 -6.41 1.22 -1.57
N ALA A 37 -7.00 0.15 -1.05
CA ALA A 37 -7.21 -0.03 0.38
C ALA A 37 -5.95 -0.65 1.00
N GLN A 38 -5.62 -0.22 2.20
CA GLN A 38 -4.45 -0.67 2.94
C GLN A 38 -4.86 -1.12 4.35
N TYR A 39 -4.33 -2.25 4.77
CA TYR A 39 -4.40 -2.72 6.15
C TYR A 39 -2.99 -2.96 6.66
N LYS A 40 -2.70 -2.44 7.85
CA LYS A 40 -1.40 -2.61 8.51
C LYS A 40 -1.60 -3.25 9.87
N THR A 41 -0.74 -4.19 10.20
CA THR A 41 -0.67 -4.79 11.53
C THR A 41 0.76 -4.82 12.04
N MET A 42 0.93 -4.47 13.31
CA MET A 42 2.20 -4.65 14.04
C MET A 42 2.23 -6.07 14.58
N VAL A 43 3.13 -6.90 14.08
CA VAL A 43 3.32 -8.29 14.55
C VAL A 43 4.11 -8.31 15.85
N THR A 44 5.08 -7.42 15.96
CA THR A 44 5.86 -7.14 17.17
C THR A 44 6.07 -5.64 17.29
N ASP A 45 6.74 -5.18 18.33
CA ASP A 45 7.09 -3.76 18.54
C ASP A 45 7.90 -3.14 17.38
N HIS A 46 8.50 -3.97 16.52
CA HIS A 46 9.38 -3.55 15.44
C HIS A 46 9.03 -4.11 14.08
N PHE A 47 8.20 -5.16 14.00
CA PHE A 47 7.86 -5.77 12.73
C PHE A 47 6.42 -5.49 12.36
N THR A 48 6.23 -5.02 11.14
CA THR A 48 4.92 -4.70 10.60
C THR A 48 4.67 -5.43 9.29
N ILE A 49 3.42 -5.83 9.10
CA ILE A 49 2.89 -6.33 7.84
C ILE A 49 1.89 -5.32 7.31
N ILE A 50 2.04 -4.93 6.05
CA ILE A 50 1.09 -4.08 5.35
C ILE A 50 0.56 -4.87 4.17
N THR A 51 -0.76 -4.98 4.08
CA THR A 51 -1.44 -5.59 2.94
C THR A 51 -2.24 -4.53 2.20
N GLU A 52 -2.18 -4.55 0.89
CA GLU A 52 -2.83 -3.57 0.03
C GLU A 52 -3.54 -4.28 -1.11
N VAL A 53 -4.71 -3.81 -1.46
CA VAL A 53 -5.44 -4.22 -2.63
C VAL A 53 -5.98 -2.99 -3.35
N GLY A 54 -5.82 -2.94 -4.66
CA GLY A 54 -6.24 -1.76 -5.41
C GLY A 54 -5.98 -1.87 -6.89
N TYR A 55 -6.18 -0.74 -7.57
CA TYR A 55 -5.85 -0.56 -8.97
C TYR A 55 -4.62 0.32 -9.08
N PHE A 56 -3.56 -0.25 -9.66
CA PHE A 56 -2.30 0.44 -9.85
C PHE A 56 -1.99 0.56 -11.34
N VAL A 57 -1.26 1.59 -11.65
CA VAL A 57 -0.81 1.88 -12.99
C VAL A 57 0.47 1.10 -13.24
N CYS A 58 0.46 0.26 -14.26
CA CYS A 58 1.62 -0.50 -14.68
C CYS A 58 2.09 0.03 -16.05
N PRO A 59 3.37 0.41 -16.21
CA PRO A 59 3.88 0.81 -17.51
C PRO A 59 3.80 -0.39 -18.48
N LYS A 60 3.19 -0.18 -19.64
CA LYS A 60 2.95 -1.24 -20.61
C LYS A 60 4.21 -1.62 -21.39
N ASP A 61 5.10 -0.65 -21.61
CA ASP A 61 6.31 -0.84 -22.42
C ASP A 61 7.27 0.34 -22.17
N THR A 62 8.57 0.10 -22.36
CA THR A 62 9.61 1.15 -22.27
C THR A 62 9.47 2.27 -23.29
N LYS A 63 8.68 2.07 -24.35
CA LYS A 63 8.46 3.02 -25.44
C LYS A 63 7.10 3.71 -25.44
N THR A 64 6.10 3.14 -24.75
CA THR A 64 4.75 3.69 -24.69
C THR A 64 4.28 3.77 -23.25
N TRP A 65 4.19 4.99 -22.73
CA TRP A 65 3.67 5.32 -21.39
C TRP A 65 2.14 5.16 -21.32
N TYR A 66 1.61 4.00 -21.75
CA TYR A 66 0.20 3.70 -21.61
C TYR A 66 -0.05 3.00 -20.29
N TYR A 67 -0.60 3.74 -19.38
CA TYR A 67 -0.99 3.28 -18.06
C TYR A 67 -2.36 2.60 -18.14
N ARG A 68 -2.41 1.30 -17.86
CA ARG A 68 -3.67 0.61 -17.59
C ARG A 68 -3.74 0.33 -16.10
N GLY A 69 -4.91 0.60 -15.49
CA GLY A 69 -5.17 0.18 -14.12
C GLY A 69 -5.17 -1.34 -14.04
N VAL A 70 -4.31 -1.88 -13.21
CA VAL A 70 -4.14 -3.31 -12.96
C VAL A 70 -4.58 -3.59 -11.55
N PRO A 71 -5.52 -4.51 -11.29
CA PRO A 71 -5.79 -4.97 -9.94
C PRO A 71 -4.53 -5.65 -9.39
N ILE A 72 -4.07 -5.15 -8.26
CA ILE A 72 -2.87 -5.63 -7.59
C ILE A 72 -3.20 -5.88 -6.13
N ALA A 73 -2.73 -7.02 -5.62
CA ALA A 73 -2.55 -7.29 -4.20
C ALA A 73 -1.05 -7.16 -3.87
N ASN A 74 -0.73 -6.39 -2.84
CA ASN A 74 0.63 -6.14 -2.41
C ASN A 74 0.76 -6.49 -0.92
N GLY A 75 1.82 -7.21 -0.58
CA GLY A 75 2.22 -7.52 0.79
C GLY A 75 3.58 -6.90 1.09
N VAL A 76 3.67 -6.10 2.14
CA VAL A 76 4.91 -5.51 2.64
C VAL A 76 5.23 -6.12 4.00
N PHE A 77 6.46 -6.55 4.20
CA PHE A 77 7.01 -6.96 5.48
C PHE A 77 8.18 -6.04 5.82
N ALA A 78 8.05 -5.27 6.89
CA ALA A 78 9.02 -4.22 7.21
C ALA A 78 9.39 -4.20 8.70
N TYR A 79 10.63 -3.83 8.96
CA TYR A 79 11.09 -3.39 10.27
C TYR A 79 10.75 -1.91 10.43
N GLN A 80 10.07 -1.56 11.52
CA GLN A 80 9.71 -0.18 11.87
C GLN A 80 10.43 0.23 13.13
N THR A 81 11.05 1.40 13.11
CA THR A 81 11.66 1.98 14.31
C THR A 81 10.57 2.37 15.30
N LYS A 82 10.88 2.36 16.59
CA LYS A 82 10.13 3.14 17.56
C LYS A 82 10.17 4.62 17.15
N THR A 83 9.43 5.46 17.82
CA THR A 83 9.40 6.91 17.53
C THR A 83 10.80 7.45 17.32
N LEU A 84 11.08 7.94 16.10
CA LEU A 84 12.36 8.57 15.75
C LEU A 84 12.40 10.02 16.24
N ALA A 85 11.26 10.70 16.16
CA ALA A 85 11.08 12.06 16.63
C ALA A 85 9.65 12.23 17.15
N GLU A 86 9.52 12.91 18.26
CA GLU A 86 8.24 13.27 18.85
C GLU A 86 8.18 14.79 19.02
N GLY A 87 7.21 15.42 18.36
CA GLY A 87 6.89 16.84 18.49
C GLY A 87 5.56 17.03 19.19
N GLU A 88 5.14 18.28 19.38
CA GLU A 88 3.89 18.63 20.10
C GLU A 88 2.61 18.03 19.51
N GLY A 89 2.63 17.53 18.27
CA GLY A 89 1.43 17.01 17.59
C GLY A 89 1.64 15.74 16.79
N ILE A 90 2.87 15.27 16.59
CA ILE A 90 3.16 14.15 15.67
C ILE A 90 4.29 13.29 16.24
N LYS A 91 4.10 11.96 16.17
CA LYS A 91 5.16 10.96 16.35
C LYS A 91 5.59 10.44 14.99
N LEU A 92 6.88 10.51 14.70
CA LEU A 92 7.48 10.08 13.45
C LEU A 92 8.26 8.79 13.65
N SER A 93 8.04 7.82 12.76
CA SER A 93 8.80 6.58 12.68
C SER A 93 9.27 6.32 11.25
N VAL A 94 10.30 5.49 11.10
CA VAL A 94 10.82 5.05 9.81
C VAL A 94 10.63 3.55 9.70
N TYR A 95 10.33 3.06 8.52
CA TYR A 95 10.29 1.64 8.25
C TYR A 95 11.04 1.28 6.97
N ALA A 96 11.61 0.09 6.96
CA ALA A 96 12.29 -0.48 5.80
C ALA A 96 12.05 -1.98 5.74
N GLY A 97 11.93 -2.53 4.53
CA GLY A 97 11.63 -3.94 4.38
C GLY A 97 11.52 -4.39 2.94
N THR A 98 10.72 -5.42 2.73
CA THR A 98 10.49 -6.05 1.44
C THR A 98 9.03 -6.03 1.07
N GLN A 99 8.75 -6.11 -0.23
CA GLN A 99 7.38 -6.22 -0.75
C GLN A 99 7.27 -7.35 -1.76
N VAL A 100 6.08 -7.91 -1.87
CA VAL A 100 5.68 -8.86 -2.90
C VAL A 100 4.39 -8.36 -3.52
N LYS A 101 4.32 -8.34 -4.86
CA LYS A 101 3.16 -7.91 -5.63
C LYS A 101 2.60 -9.08 -6.43
N LEU A 102 1.30 -9.20 -6.44
CA LEU A 102 0.54 -10.10 -7.29
C LEU A 102 -0.52 -9.29 -8.02
N GLY A 103 -0.63 -9.45 -9.32
CA GLY A 103 -1.59 -8.70 -10.10
C GLY A 103 -2.08 -9.46 -11.33
N TYR A 104 -3.11 -8.90 -11.96
CA TYR A 104 -3.67 -9.46 -13.16
C TYR A 104 -4.00 -8.35 -14.16
N VAL A 105 -3.40 -8.44 -15.34
CA VAL A 105 -3.58 -7.46 -16.41
C VAL A 105 -4.64 -7.98 -17.37
N PHE A 106 -5.76 -7.28 -17.49
CA PHE A 106 -6.79 -7.58 -18.48
C PHE A 106 -6.38 -6.95 -19.81
N GLU A 107 -6.02 -7.76 -20.80
CA GLU A 107 -5.70 -7.28 -22.15
C GLU A 107 -6.45 -8.09 -23.20
N GLY A 108 -7.56 -7.55 -23.68
CA GLY A 108 -8.41 -8.22 -24.66
C GLY A 108 -8.95 -9.56 -24.16
N HIS A 109 -8.80 -10.62 -24.95
CA HIS A 109 -9.23 -11.99 -24.61
C HIS A 109 -8.16 -12.81 -23.87
N ALA A 110 -6.96 -12.26 -23.66
CA ALA A 110 -5.85 -12.92 -22.97
C ALA A 110 -5.51 -12.19 -21.68
N GLY A 111 -5.67 -12.85 -20.54
CA GLY A 111 -5.22 -12.34 -19.26
C GLY A 111 -3.71 -12.53 -19.07
N LYS A 112 -3.08 -11.59 -18.38
CA LYS A 112 -1.66 -11.63 -18.05
C LYS A 112 -1.52 -11.62 -16.53
N GLY A 113 -0.84 -12.62 -15.95
CA GLY A 113 -0.45 -12.60 -14.56
C GLY A 113 0.73 -11.63 -14.35
N LEU A 114 0.77 -10.95 -13.21
CA LEU A 114 1.86 -10.11 -12.78
C LEU A 114 2.35 -10.58 -11.41
N VAL A 115 3.66 -10.76 -11.29
CA VAL A 115 4.33 -11.05 -10.02
C VAL A 115 5.51 -10.09 -9.88
N GLY A 116 5.70 -9.54 -8.70
CA GLY A 116 6.81 -8.65 -8.43
C GLY A 116 7.33 -8.79 -7.01
N ALA A 117 8.58 -8.40 -6.82
CA ALA A 117 9.22 -8.31 -5.52
C ALA A 117 10.13 -7.09 -5.47
N GLY A 118 10.34 -6.53 -4.28
CA GLY A 118 11.18 -5.35 -4.14
C GLY A 118 11.45 -4.96 -2.70
N GLY A 119 12.09 -3.81 -2.54
CA GLY A 119 12.29 -3.15 -1.28
C GLY A 119 11.19 -2.15 -0.97
N VAL A 120 11.16 -1.70 0.27
CA VAL A 120 10.37 -0.56 0.72
C VAL A 120 11.16 0.21 1.75
N VAL A 121 11.12 1.52 1.67
CA VAL A 121 11.59 2.44 2.71
C VAL A 121 10.58 3.57 2.83
N GLY A 122 10.22 3.92 4.05
CA GLY A 122 9.20 4.94 4.26
C GLY A 122 9.21 5.56 5.65
N PHE A 123 8.44 6.63 5.74
CA PHE A 123 8.15 7.35 6.97
C PHE A 123 6.69 7.19 7.33
N GLU A 124 6.41 7.15 8.60
CA GLU A 124 5.06 7.16 9.15
C GLU A 124 4.95 8.22 10.22
N GLY A 125 3.94 9.06 10.08
CA GLY A 125 3.57 10.05 11.07
C GLY A 125 2.23 9.68 11.71
N ASN A 126 2.22 9.61 13.04
CA ASN A 126 1.01 9.41 13.84
C ASN A 126 0.64 10.74 14.49
N ILE A 127 -0.55 11.22 14.27
CA ILE A 127 -1.03 12.45 14.89
C ILE A 127 -1.37 12.15 16.36
N ILE A 128 -0.70 12.83 17.29
CA ILE A 128 -0.96 12.69 18.73
C ILE A 128 -2.40 13.15 19.01
N HIS A 129 -3.11 12.40 19.83
CA HIS A 129 -4.53 12.63 20.16
C HIS A 129 -5.52 12.46 18.99
N SER A 130 -5.09 11.84 17.87
CA SER A 130 -5.96 11.50 16.75
C SER A 130 -5.69 10.06 16.31
N PRO A 131 -6.70 9.31 15.92
CA PRO A 131 -6.53 7.96 15.38
C PRO A 131 -6.08 7.99 13.90
N ILE A 132 -5.35 9.01 13.47
CA ILE A 132 -4.92 9.18 12.08
C ILE A 132 -3.40 9.02 12.00
N ALA A 133 -2.99 8.14 11.08
CA ALA A 133 -1.61 7.98 10.66
C ALA A 133 -1.51 8.26 9.16
N PHE A 134 -0.39 8.86 8.76
CA PHE A 134 -0.05 9.02 7.36
C PHE A 134 1.33 8.41 7.09
N SER A 135 1.56 7.98 5.87
CA SER A 135 2.85 7.45 5.46
C SER A 135 3.24 7.95 4.08
N LEU A 136 4.55 8.05 3.89
CA LEU A 136 5.18 8.27 2.61
C LEU A 136 6.24 7.19 2.44
N ASP A 137 6.17 6.44 1.35
CA ASP A 137 7.15 5.41 1.07
C ASP A 137 7.62 5.37 -0.39
N PHE A 138 8.84 4.90 -0.56
CA PHE A 138 9.46 4.60 -1.84
C PHE A 138 9.67 3.09 -1.96
N ARG A 139 9.28 2.51 -3.08
CA ARG A 139 9.25 1.07 -3.32
C ARG A 139 9.92 0.71 -4.63
N PRO A 140 11.24 0.56 -4.65
CA PRO A 140 11.95 0.00 -5.80
C PRO A 140 11.71 -1.51 -5.87
N GLY A 141 11.55 -2.04 -7.07
CA GLY A 141 11.30 -3.46 -7.24
C GLY A 141 11.53 -3.94 -8.67
N TYR A 142 11.23 -5.20 -8.85
CA TYR A 142 11.28 -5.89 -10.11
C TYR A 142 9.99 -6.68 -10.28
N ALA A 143 9.37 -6.57 -11.45
CA ALA A 143 8.14 -7.26 -11.76
C ALA A 143 8.25 -8.02 -13.08
N MET A 144 7.52 -9.12 -13.14
CA MET A 144 7.38 -9.97 -14.33
C MET A 144 5.90 -10.12 -14.67
N THR A 145 5.57 -10.01 -15.95
CA THR A 145 4.26 -10.36 -16.46
C THR A 145 4.35 -11.63 -17.29
N PHE A 146 3.38 -12.52 -17.09
CA PHE A 146 3.27 -13.79 -17.79
C PHE A 146 2.06 -13.74 -18.68
N TYR A 147 2.21 -14.10 -19.96
CA TYR A 147 1.10 -14.16 -20.91
C TYR A 147 1.24 -15.33 -21.86
N LYS A 148 0.09 -15.86 -22.30
CA LYS A 148 0.05 -16.98 -23.20
C LYS A 148 0.17 -16.51 -24.64
N VAL A 149 1.10 -17.08 -25.41
CA VAL A 149 1.29 -16.85 -26.85
C VAL A 149 1.19 -18.18 -27.57
N GLY A 150 0.07 -18.41 -28.28
CA GLY A 150 -0.19 -19.71 -28.89
C GLY A 150 -0.22 -20.84 -27.86
N SER A 151 0.64 -21.85 -28.04
CA SER A 151 0.84 -22.96 -27.09
C SER A 151 1.93 -22.69 -26.05
N GLY A 152 2.67 -21.58 -26.15
CA GLY A 152 3.76 -21.20 -25.27
C GLY A 152 3.37 -20.16 -24.23
N MET A 153 4.28 -19.92 -23.28
CA MET A 153 4.18 -18.88 -22.27
C MET A 153 5.35 -17.93 -22.49
N ASP A 154 5.05 -16.64 -22.60
CA ASP A 154 6.05 -15.61 -22.75
C ASP A 154 6.08 -14.73 -21.51
N THR A 155 7.25 -14.12 -21.23
CA THR A 155 7.47 -13.31 -20.03
C THR A 155 8.05 -11.96 -20.39
N TYR A 156 7.53 -10.92 -19.76
CA TYR A 156 8.08 -9.58 -19.85
C TYR A 156 8.56 -9.13 -18.48
N HIS A 157 9.77 -8.62 -18.43
CA HIS A 157 10.45 -8.18 -17.21
C HIS A 157 10.52 -6.65 -17.17
N MET A 158 10.24 -6.06 -16.01
CA MET A 158 10.30 -4.62 -15.84
C MET A 158 10.89 -4.23 -14.49
N PHE A 159 11.63 -3.13 -14.46
CA PHE A 159 11.95 -2.46 -13.22
C PHE A 159 10.73 -1.65 -12.78
N ASP A 160 10.31 -1.85 -11.54
CA ASP A 160 9.11 -1.25 -10.95
C ASP A 160 9.53 -0.36 -9.78
N TYR A 161 9.07 0.88 -9.77
CA TYR A 161 9.26 1.78 -8.64
C TYR A 161 8.00 2.60 -8.43
N SER A 162 7.71 2.91 -7.17
CA SER A 162 6.59 3.75 -6.82
C SER A 162 6.90 4.60 -5.60
N ILE A 163 6.28 5.78 -5.57
CA ILE A 163 6.16 6.62 -4.37
C ILE A 163 4.70 6.57 -3.97
N ASN A 164 4.43 6.21 -2.73
CA ASN A 164 3.07 6.05 -2.24
C ASN A 164 2.84 6.90 -1.00
N LEU A 165 1.65 7.48 -0.96
CA LEU A 165 1.11 8.21 0.18
C LEU A 165 -0.02 7.37 0.79
N GLY A 166 0.05 7.10 2.07
CA GLY A 166 -0.98 6.40 2.81
C GLY A 166 -1.62 7.30 3.85
N ILE A 167 -2.93 7.15 4.00
CA ILE A 167 -3.67 7.69 5.15
C ILE A 167 -4.43 6.55 5.80
N ARG A 168 -4.30 6.39 7.10
CA ARG A 168 -4.86 5.28 7.85
C ARG A 168 -5.53 5.75 9.11
N TYR A 169 -6.58 5.01 9.47
CA TYR A 169 -7.23 5.06 10.76
C TYR A 169 -6.61 3.97 11.65
N THR A 170 -6.11 4.34 12.81
CA THR A 170 -5.48 3.44 13.78
C THR A 170 -6.52 2.88 14.74
N LEU A 171 -6.43 1.56 15.00
CA LEU A 171 -7.39 0.78 15.80
C LEU A 171 -6.77 0.31 17.12
#